data_ef4f365397394e8acea57d487181d78a
#
_entry.id   ef4f365397394e8acea57d487181d78a
#
_cell.length_a   1.000
_cell.length_b   1.000
_cell.length_c   1.000
_cell.angle_alpha   90.00
_cell.angle_beta   90.00
_cell.angle_gamma   90.00
#
_symmetry.space_group_name_H-M   'P 1'
#
loop_
_entity.id
_entity.type
_entity.pdbx_description
1 polymer ?
#
loop_
_entity_poly.entity_id
_entity_poly.type
_entity_poly.pdbx_seq_one_letter_code
_entity_poly.pdbx_strand_id
1 'polypeptide(L)'
;MTTPAQRAYNASRKAHKSLLGVKVVVSRGLKTSLTFTATVGQSGSVTYEDDGSTLYTRNRDYYIDVADYIFIGDSEASKPQRMDIITEIVNGLPVNFQITNVSGEEEFVLHGEQRNVYRVHTKEV
;
A
#
# COMPACT_ATOMS: atom_id res chain seq x y z
N MET A 1 -18.00 -19.55 8.08
CA MET A 1 -18.87 -19.44 6.87
C MET A 1 -18.92 -17.98 6.41
N THR A 2 -18.73 -17.76 5.14
CA THR A 2 -18.73 -16.40 4.56
C THR A 2 -20.18 -15.93 4.35
N THR A 3 -20.51 -14.74 4.82
CA THR A 3 -21.82 -14.14 4.59
C THR A 3 -21.98 -13.70 3.13
N PRO A 4 -23.21 -13.52 2.62
CA PRO A 4 -23.40 -12.95 1.28
C PRO A 4 -22.74 -11.59 1.09
N ALA A 5 -22.75 -10.73 2.11
CA ALA A 5 -22.09 -9.43 2.07
C ALA A 5 -20.57 -9.57 1.94
N GLN A 6 -19.97 -10.49 2.68
CA GLN A 6 -18.54 -10.77 2.56
C GLN A 6 -18.16 -11.31 1.19
N ARG A 7 -18.99 -12.21 0.63
CA ARG A 7 -18.74 -12.74 -0.72
C ARG A 7 -18.81 -11.66 -1.77
N ALA A 8 -19.79 -10.77 -1.69
CA ALA A 8 -19.93 -9.65 -2.61
C ALA A 8 -18.73 -8.69 -2.50
N TYR A 9 -18.33 -8.36 -1.27
CA TYR A 9 -17.18 -7.50 -1.03
C TYR A 9 -15.91 -8.13 -1.59
N ASN A 10 -15.64 -9.40 -1.30
CA ASN A 10 -14.43 -10.08 -1.76
C ASN A 10 -14.38 -10.19 -3.28
N ALA A 11 -15.52 -10.46 -3.93
CA ALA A 11 -15.58 -10.50 -5.39
C ALA A 11 -15.31 -9.13 -6.00
N SER A 12 -15.89 -8.07 -5.44
CA SER A 12 -15.66 -6.69 -5.88
C SER A 12 -14.18 -6.30 -5.70
N ARG A 13 -13.59 -6.65 -4.56
CA ARG A 13 -12.18 -6.37 -4.27
C ARG A 13 -11.26 -7.08 -5.25
N LYS A 14 -11.55 -8.35 -5.56
CA LYS A 14 -10.77 -9.13 -6.54
C LYS A 14 -10.82 -8.52 -7.93
N ALA A 15 -12.01 -8.10 -8.37
CA ALA A 15 -12.18 -7.43 -9.66
C ALA A 15 -11.41 -6.11 -9.70
N HIS A 16 -11.47 -5.32 -8.63
CA HIS A 16 -10.74 -4.06 -8.51
C HIS A 16 -9.23 -4.28 -8.62
N LYS A 17 -8.67 -5.26 -7.90
CA LYS A 17 -7.24 -5.61 -7.97
C LYS A 17 -6.84 -6.07 -9.37
N SER A 18 -7.70 -6.80 -10.05
CA SER A 18 -7.44 -7.27 -11.41
C SER A 18 -7.32 -6.13 -12.42
N LEU A 19 -8.11 -5.06 -12.26
CA LEU A 19 -8.14 -3.94 -13.20
C LEU A 19 -7.18 -2.81 -12.81
N LEU A 20 -7.05 -2.52 -11.52
CA LEU A 20 -6.35 -1.34 -11.00
C LEU A 20 -5.19 -1.69 -10.09
N GLY A 21 -4.93 -2.98 -9.91
CA GLY A 21 -3.88 -3.44 -9.01
C GLY A 21 -2.49 -3.27 -9.59
N VAL A 22 -1.54 -3.09 -8.70
CA VAL A 22 -0.11 -3.03 -9.04
C VAL A 22 0.64 -4.10 -8.25
N LYS A 23 1.71 -4.60 -8.80
CA LYS A 23 2.56 -5.59 -8.13
C LYS A 23 3.55 -4.89 -7.23
N VAL A 24 3.58 -5.29 -5.98
CA VAL A 24 4.45 -4.69 -4.96
C VAL A 24 5.10 -5.75 -4.09
N VAL A 25 6.18 -5.34 -3.44
CA VAL A 25 6.88 -6.10 -2.39
C VAL A 25 7.06 -5.17 -1.21
N VAL A 26 6.80 -5.66 -0.01
CA VAL A 26 7.05 -4.90 1.23
C VAL A 26 8.33 -5.40 1.86
N SER A 27 9.15 -4.49 2.36
CA SER A 27 10.38 -4.83 3.07
C SER A 27 10.50 -4.07 4.39
N ARG A 28 11.09 -4.75 5.36
CA ARG A 28 11.40 -4.21 6.69
C ARG A 28 12.76 -4.72 7.10
N GLY A 29 13.78 -3.85 6.99
CA GLY A 29 15.16 -4.29 7.19
C GLY A 29 15.53 -5.38 6.17
N LEU A 30 15.93 -6.55 6.66
CA LEU A 30 16.29 -7.69 5.82
C LEU A 30 15.10 -8.60 5.47
N LYS A 31 13.94 -8.33 6.04
CA LYS A 31 12.73 -9.10 5.75
C LYS A 31 12.03 -8.56 4.52
N THR A 32 11.53 -9.44 3.68
CA THR A 32 10.74 -9.09 2.49
C THR A 32 9.51 -9.99 2.40
N SER A 33 8.45 -9.45 1.80
CA SER A 33 7.27 -10.23 1.46
C SER A 33 7.45 -10.91 0.10
N LEU A 34 6.56 -11.85 -0.22
CA LEU A 34 6.37 -12.27 -1.60
C LEU A 34 5.75 -11.12 -2.38
N THR A 35 5.88 -11.16 -3.71
CA THR A 35 5.18 -10.20 -4.57
C THR A 35 3.67 -10.42 -4.46
N PHE A 36 2.94 -9.36 -4.23
CA PHE A 36 1.48 -9.41 -4.17
C PHE A 36 0.88 -8.21 -4.92
N THR A 37 -0.44 -8.22 -5.07
CA THR A 37 -1.16 -7.14 -5.74
C THR A 37 -1.82 -6.23 -4.72
N ALA A 38 -1.51 -4.94 -4.81
CA ALA A 38 -2.17 -3.90 -4.04
C ALA A 38 -2.92 -2.97 -4.99
N THR A 39 -3.85 -2.19 -4.48
CA THR A 39 -4.48 -1.13 -5.26
C THR A 39 -3.96 0.21 -4.80
N VAL A 40 -3.81 1.14 -5.75
CA VAL A 40 -3.33 2.50 -5.48
C VAL A 40 -4.55 3.40 -5.31
N GLY A 41 -4.56 4.14 -4.22
CA GLY A 41 -5.54 5.18 -4.00
C GLY A 41 -5.08 6.51 -4.57
N GLN A 42 -5.15 7.55 -3.78
CA GLN A 42 -4.75 8.87 -4.20
C GLN A 42 -3.23 8.96 -4.31
N SER A 43 -2.73 9.67 -5.32
CA SER A 43 -1.31 9.89 -5.52
C SER A 43 -1.04 11.32 -5.94
N GLY A 44 0.12 11.82 -5.51
CA GLY A 44 0.69 13.07 -5.99
C GLY A 44 0.38 14.29 -5.14
N SER A 45 1.43 14.91 -4.65
CA SER A 45 1.40 16.31 -4.22
C SER A 45 2.41 17.08 -5.07
N VAL A 46 2.09 18.33 -5.33
CA VAL A 46 2.96 19.24 -6.10
C VAL A 46 3.47 20.28 -5.14
N THR A 47 4.78 20.45 -5.07
CA THR A 47 5.43 21.50 -4.29
C THR A 47 6.12 22.44 -5.25
N TYR A 48 5.95 23.73 -5.03
CA TYR A 48 6.59 24.76 -5.83
C TYR A 48 7.84 25.28 -5.11
N GLU A 49 8.95 25.32 -5.83
CA GLU A 49 10.18 25.91 -5.34
C GLU A 49 10.13 27.44 -5.47
N ASP A 50 10.96 28.15 -4.69
CA ASP A 50 11.02 29.61 -4.71
C ASP A 50 11.47 30.18 -6.06
N ASP A 51 12.20 29.39 -6.84
CA ASP A 51 12.67 29.78 -8.18
C ASP A 51 11.60 29.58 -9.27
N GLY A 52 10.39 29.16 -8.89
CA GLY A 52 9.32 28.88 -9.82
C GLY A 52 9.32 27.47 -10.40
N SER A 53 10.31 26.66 -10.10
CA SER A 53 10.31 25.28 -10.55
C SER A 53 9.29 24.46 -9.75
N THR A 54 8.82 23.37 -10.35
CA THR A 54 7.85 22.49 -9.73
C THR A 54 8.56 21.22 -9.27
N LEU A 55 8.50 20.96 -7.96
CA LEU A 55 9.00 19.71 -7.38
C LEU A 55 7.84 18.76 -7.21
N TYR A 56 7.90 17.61 -7.87
CA TYR A 56 6.91 16.55 -7.71
C TYR A 56 7.39 15.57 -6.66
N THR A 57 6.69 15.57 -5.52
CA THR A 57 6.86 14.50 -4.53
C THR A 57 5.70 13.55 -4.71
N ARG A 58 5.98 12.29 -5.00
CA ARG A 58 4.93 11.28 -5.14
C ARG A 58 4.55 10.78 -3.76
N ASN A 59 3.32 11.06 -3.39
CA ASN A 59 2.69 10.42 -2.25
C ASN A 59 1.68 9.44 -2.81
N ARG A 60 1.66 8.21 -2.28
CA ARG A 60 0.70 7.21 -2.68
C ARG A 60 0.05 6.60 -1.47
N ASP A 61 -1.24 6.34 -1.60
CA ASP A 61 -1.94 5.49 -0.67
C ASP A 61 -2.08 4.11 -1.31
N TYR A 62 -1.74 3.08 -0.55
CA TYR A 62 -1.93 1.70 -0.99
C TYR A 62 -3.03 1.06 -0.17
N TYR A 63 -3.87 0.28 -0.84
CA TYR A 63 -4.84 -0.59 -0.19
C TYR A 63 -4.29 -2.01 -0.29
N ILE A 64 -3.95 -2.58 0.84
CA ILE A 64 -3.27 -3.89 0.94
C ILE A 64 -4.14 -4.81 1.78
N ASP A 65 -4.46 -5.99 1.23
CA ASP A 65 -5.19 -6.99 2.00
C ASP A 65 -4.34 -7.41 3.21
N VAL A 66 -4.99 -7.53 4.37
CA VAL A 66 -4.32 -7.87 5.64
C VAL A 66 -3.51 -9.16 5.48
N ALA A 67 -4.05 -10.15 4.77
CA ALA A 67 -3.39 -11.44 4.56
C ALA A 67 -2.14 -11.36 3.69
N ASP A 68 -2.00 -10.32 2.87
CA ASP A 68 -0.85 -10.15 1.98
C ASP A 68 0.35 -9.49 2.67
N TYR A 69 0.12 -8.84 3.80
CA TYR A 69 1.18 -8.16 4.54
C TYR A 69 1.91 -9.14 5.46
N ILE A 70 2.64 -10.05 4.85
CA ILE A 70 3.37 -11.12 5.55
C ILE A 70 4.78 -11.25 4.97
N PHE A 71 5.77 -11.30 5.85
CA PHE A 71 7.17 -11.46 5.44
C PHE A 71 7.51 -12.94 5.28
N ILE A 72 8.38 -13.23 4.31
CA ILE A 72 8.85 -14.59 4.05
C ILE A 72 9.50 -15.14 5.31
N GLY A 73 9.08 -16.33 5.70
CA GLY A 73 9.57 -17.00 6.92
C GLY A 73 8.70 -16.77 8.15
N ASP A 74 7.80 -15.80 8.13
CA ASP A 74 6.88 -15.57 9.24
C ASP A 74 5.64 -16.44 9.06
N SER A 75 5.09 -16.93 10.17
CA SER A 75 3.88 -17.76 10.17
C SER A 75 2.61 -16.93 10.23
N GLU A 76 2.71 -15.65 10.58
CA GLU A 76 1.56 -14.76 10.74
C GLU A 76 1.78 -13.47 9.98
N ALA A 77 0.68 -12.86 9.55
CA ALA A 77 0.71 -11.55 8.92
C ALA A 77 1.18 -10.48 9.91
N SER A 78 1.93 -9.52 9.39
CA SER A 78 2.39 -8.35 10.16
C SER A 78 1.44 -7.19 9.95
N LYS A 79 1.57 -6.19 10.83
CA LYS A 79 0.91 -4.89 10.66
C LYS A 79 1.87 -3.93 9.97
N PRO A 80 1.38 -3.03 9.12
CA PRO A 80 2.22 -1.98 8.55
C PRO A 80 2.86 -1.14 9.66
N GLN A 81 4.13 -0.80 9.47
CA GLN A 81 4.87 0.05 10.38
C GLN A 81 5.51 1.19 9.62
N ARG A 82 5.67 2.30 10.32
CA ARG A 82 6.44 3.43 9.81
C ARG A 82 7.82 2.95 9.40
N MET A 83 8.33 3.47 8.29
CA MET A 83 9.63 3.12 7.70
C MET A 83 9.62 1.83 6.87
N ASP A 84 8.55 1.06 6.86
CA ASP A 84 8.43 -0.06 5.90
C ASP A 84 8.50 0.49 4.47
N ILE A 85 9.12 -0.25 3.58
CA ILE A 85 9.28 0.13 2.17
C ILE A 85 8.37 -0.73 1.31
N ILE A 86 7.57 -0.07 0.48
CA ILE A 86 6.78 -0.72 -0.56
C ILE A 86 7.49 -0.46 -1.89
N THR A 87 7.94 -1.51 -2.54
CA THR A 87 8.59 -1.42 -3.85
C THR A 87 7.61 -1.79 -4.94
N GLU A 88 7.35 -0.86 -5.85
CA GLU A 88 6.45 -1.03 -6.99
C GLU A 88 7.28 -0.97 -8.28
N ILE A 89 6.92 -1.81 -9.26
CA ILE A 89 7.55 -1.73 -10.57
C ILE A 89 6.73 -0.76 -11.43
N VAL A 90 7.34 0.36 -11.78
CA VAL A 90 6.74 1.42 -12.58
C VAL A 90 7.52 1.53 -13.88
N ASN A 91 6.87 1.27 -15.00
CA ASN A 91 7.52 1.30 -16.33
C ASN A 91 8.79 0.44 -16.40
N GLY A 92 8.75 -0.73 -15.75
CA GLY A 92 9.87 -1.67 -15.74
C GLY A 92 10.96 -1.36 -14.72
N LEU A 93 10.85 -0.27 -13.95
CA LEU A 93 11.83 0.14 -12.96
C LEU A 93 11.25 0.09 -11.54
N PRO A 94 12.03 -0.36 -10.56
CA PRO A 94 11.57 -0.37 -9.17
C PRO A 94 11.52 1.06 -8.63
N VAL A 95 10.43 1.38 -7.96
CA VAL A 95 10.26 2.65 -7.24
C VAL A 95 9.89 2.32 -5.81
N ASN A 96 10.57 2.94 -4.87
CA ASN A 96 10.39 2.68 -3.45
C ASN A 96 9.55 3.77 -2.81
N PHE A 97 8.55 3.34 -2.03
CA PHE A 97 7.69 4.21 -1.25
C PHE A 97 7.80 3.81 0.21
N GLN A 98 8.06 4.78 1.07
CA GLN A 98 8.19 4.54 2.51
C GLN A 98 6.89 4.87 3.21
N ILE A 99 6.44 4.00 4.11
CA ILE A 99 5.26 4.25 4.91
C ILE A 99 5.53 5.40 5.87
N THR A 100 4.66 6.39 5.86
CA THR A 100 4.74 7.58 6.70
C THR A 100 3.43 7.75 7.47
N ASN A 101 3.50 8.52 8.57
CA ASN A 101 2.30 8.98 9.25
C ASN A 101 1.87 10.32 8.64
N VAL A 102 0.60 10.43 8.33
CA VAL A 102 0.00 11.74 8.13
C VAL A 102 -0.24 12.33 9.53
N SER A 103 -0.06 13.63 9.67
CA SER A 103 -0.15 14.31 10.96
C SER A 103 -1.40 13.90 11.75
N GLY A 104 -1.19 13.35 12.93
CA GLY A 104 -2.27 12.89 13.80
C GLY A 104 -2.86 11.53 13.45
N GLU A 105 -2.38 10.87 12.41
CA GLU A 105 -2.86 9.54 12.00
C GLU A 105 -1.86 8.45 12.33
N GLU A 106 -2.35 7.22 12.42
CA GLU A 106 -1.50 6.04 12.55
C GLU A 106 -0.86 5.67 11.20
N GLU A 107 0.11 4.75 11.23
CA GLU A 107 0.81 4.26 10.04
C GLU A 107 -0.13 3.63 9.02
N PHE A 108 -1.27 3.14 9.46
CA PHE A 108 -2.28 2.53 8.61
C PHE A 108 -3.67 2.73 9.21
N VAL A 109 -4.67 2.59 8.35
CA VAL A 109 -6.08 2.58 8.74
C VAL A 109 -6.69 1.30 8.19
N LEU A 110 -7.46 0.59 9.01
CA LEU A 110 -8.24 -0.54 8.52
C LEU A 110 -9.43 -0.02 7.72
N HIS A 111 -9.62 -0.57 6.54
CA HIS A 111 -10.60 -0.11 5.58
C HIS A 111 -11.57 -1.22 5.19
N GLY A 112 -12.79 -0.84 4.81
CA GLY A 112 -13.84 -1.76 4.43
C GLY A 112 -14.65 -2.28 5.61
N GLU A 113 -15.84 -2.81 5.33
CA GLU A 113 -16.76 -3.32 6.36
C GLU A 113 -16.17 -4.45 7.18
N GLN A 114 -15.32 -5.26 6.55
CA GLN A 114 -14.71 -6.42 7.17
C GLN A 114 -13.39 -6.08 7.87
N ARG A 115 -12.90 -4.87 7.75
CA ARG A 115 -11.62 -4.42 8.29
C ARG A 115 -10.47 -5.36 7.92
N ASN A 116 -10.48 -5.85 6.69
CA ASN A 116 -9.48 -6.78 6.17
C ASN A 116 -8.54 -6.17 5.13
N VAL A 117 -8.57 -4.85 5.01
CA VAL A 117 -7.71 -4.09 4.09
C VAL A 117 -7.05 -2.97 4.85
N TYR A 118 -5.73 -2.87 4.74
CA TYR A 118 -4.99 -1.72 5.24
C TYR A 118 -4.97 -0.61 4.21
N ARG A 119 -5.21 0.60 4.64
CA ARG A 119 -4.88 1.79 3.87
C ARG A 119 -3.62 2.38 4.47
N VAL A 120 -2.56 2.47 3.69
CA VAL A 120 -1.28 3.00 4.14
C VAL A 120 -0.90 4.22 3.32
N HIS A 121 -0.38 5.24 3.99
CA HIS A 121 0.13 6.44 3.36
C HIS A 121 1.62 6.31 3.16
N THR A 122 2.09 6.60 1.96
CA THR A 122 3.52 6.46 1.63
C THR A 122 4.03 7.68 0.91
N LYS A 123 5.35 7.82 0.95
CA LYS A 123 6.09 8.86 0.24
C LYS A 123 7.22 8.19 -0.53
N GLU A 124 7.45 8.62 -1.76
CA GLU A 124 8.57 8.15 -2.58
C GLU A 124 9.90 8.51 -1.93
N VAL A 125 10.81 7.57 -1.88
CA VAL A 125 12.15 7.75 -1.30
C VAL A 125 13.25 7.48 -2.31
#